data_c684bbf1f2528bc7f9b804ab07f03301
#
_entry.id   c684bbf1f2528bc7f9b804ab07f03301
#
_cell.length_a   1.000
_cell.length_b   1.000
_cell.length_c   1.000
_cell.angle_alpha   90.00
_cell.angle_beta   90.00
_cell.angle_gamma   90.00
#
_symmetry.space_group_name_H-M   'P 1'
#
loop_
_entity.id
_entity.type
_entity.pdbx_description
1 polymer ?
#
loop_
_entity_poly.entity_id
_entity_poly.type
_entity_poly.pdbx_seq_one_letter_code
_entity_poly.pdbx_strand_id
1 'polypeptide(L)'
;MRKIILLAMLFIATMANCQVEKILGRWTTIDDKENIPVSIVNIYKGTDGKYYGQIEKILVKGEENKLCTECEGALHNKPVVGMVIVNNMEWRNGKLQGGTILDPDNGKTYYAKMWVDPATGKLILRGSLDKRGLLGRNQEWVRK
;
A
#
# COMPACT_ATOMS: atom_id res chain seq x y z
N MET A 1 13.47 31.18 24.66
CA MET A 1 12.33 30.29 24.58
C MET A 1 11.74 30.18 23.17
N ARG A 2 11.44 31.26 22.47
CA ARG A 2 10.89 31.19 21.07
C ARG A 2 11.78 30.42 20.08
N LYS A 3 13.10 30.54 20.17
CA LYS A 3 14.06 29.85 19.27
C LYS A 3 14.14 28.34 19.52
N ILE A 4 13.95 27.88 20.75
CA ILE A 4 14.00 26.45 21.13
C ILE A 4 12.74 25.74 20.60
N ILE A 5 11.58 26.37 20.64
CA ILE A 5 10.31 25.83 20.13
C ILE A 5 10.35 25.65 18.61
N LEU A 6 10.94 26.59 17.88
CA LEU A 6 11.13 26.50 16.42
C LEU A 6 12.07 25.35 16.02
N LEU A 7 13.13 25.11 16.78
CA LEU A 7 14.07 24.01 16.51
C LEU A 7 13.44 22.65 16.79
N ALA A 8 12.61 22.54 17.83
CA ALA A 8 11.87 21.30 18.14
C ALA A 8 10.80 20.97 17.08
N MET A 9 10.10 21.97 16.53
CA MET A 9 9.15 21.77 15.43
C MET A 9 9.82 21.31 14.14
N LEU A 10 11.01 21.83 13.82
CA LEU A 10 11.78 21.41 12.66
C LEU A 10 12.26 19.96 12.77
N PHE A 11 12.62 19.51 13.97
CA PHE A 11 13.08 18.14 14.23
C PHE A 11 11.93 17.11 14.10
N ILE A 12 10.72 17.48 14.54
CA ILE A 12 9.52 16.62 14.39
C ILE A 12 9.15 16.43 12.92
N ALA A 13 9.25 17.48 12.11
CA ALA A 13 8.96 17.40 10.66
C ALA A 13 9.93 16.48 9.92
N THR A 14 11.21 16.48 10.28
CA THR A 14 12.24 15.61 9.67
C THR A 14 12.02 14.12 10.04
N MET A 15 11.58 13.83 11.25
CA MET A 15 11.29 12.46 11.68
C MET A 15 10.07 11.88 10.97
N ALA A 16 9.02 12.67 10.73
CA ALA A 16 7.83 12.24 10.02
C ALA A 16 8.13 11.87 8.56
N ASN A 17 8.97 12.65 7.87
CA ASN A 17 9.41 12.36 6.51
C ASN A 17 10.23 11.06 6.46
N CYS A 18 11.11 10.83 7.41
CA CYS A 18 11.91 9.60 7.48
C CYS A 18 11.04 8.33 7.65
N GLN A 19 9.89 8.43 8.32
CA GLN A 19 9.00 7.28 8.53
C GLN A 19 8.21 6.92 7.27
N VAL A 20 7.69 7.90 6.52
CA VAL A 20 6.97 7.61 5.27
C VAL A 20 7.89 7.04 4.20
N GLU A 21 9.15 7.51 4.13
CA GLU A 21 10.16 6.98 3.19
C GLU A 21 10.38 5.46 3.35
N LYS A 22 10.19 4.91 4.55
CA LYS A 22 10.30 3.47 4.79
C LYS A 22 9.20 2.65 4.11
N ILE A 23 8.07 3.25 3.78
CA ILE A 23 6.97 2.58 3.07
C ILE A 23 7.17 2.66 1.54
N LEU A 24 7.83 3.70 1.05
CA LEU A 24 8.02 3.89 -0.39
C LEU A 24 8.91 2.82 -1.01
N GLY A 25 8.69 2.54 -2.28
CA GLY A 25 9.45 1.57 -3.07
C GLY A 25 8.73 0.25 -3.28
N ARG A 26 9.50 -0.78 -3.59
CA ARG A 26 8.99 -2.07 -4.06
C ARG A 26 8.81 -3.05 -2.92
N TRP A 27 7.66 -3.70 -2.94
CA TRP A 27 7.27 -4.72 -1.99
C TRP A 27 6.82 -5.97 -2.72
N THR A 28 7.20 -7.13 -2.22
CA THR A 28 6.66 -8.42 -2.67
C THR A 28 5.43 -8.74 -1.83
N THR A 29 4.29 -8.89 -2.48
CA THR A 29 3.05 -9.31 -1.83
C THR A 29 3.07 -10.81 -1.60
N ILE A 30 2.58 -11.25 -0.45
CA ILE A 30 2.55 -12.66 -0.05
C ILE A 30 1.10 -13.10 0.07
N ASP A 31 0.76 -14.22 -0.55
CA ASP A 31 -0.53 -14.88 -0.31
C ASP A 31 -0.59 -15.41 1.13
N ASP A 32 -1.63 -15.00 1.86
CA ASP A 32 -1.75 -15.33 3.29
C ASP A 32 -2.21 -16.78 3.55
N LYS A 33 -2.71 -17.49 2.55
CA LYS A 33 -3.12 -18.90 2.69
C LYS A 33 -1.99 -19.85 2.34
N GLU A 34 -1.33 -19.58 1.22
CA GLU A 34 -0.28 -20.45 0.68
C GLU A 34 1.13 -20.00 1.08
N ASN A 35 1.26 -18.78 1.62
CA ASN A 35 2.54 -18.16 2.00
C ASN A 35 3.54 -18.11 0.86
N ILE A 36 3.07 -17.84 -0.35
CA ILE A 36 3.90 -17.70 -1.56
C ILE A 36 3.93 -16.26 -2.05
N PRO A 37 5.03 -15.84 -2.70
CA PRO A 37 5.10 -14.54 -3.33
C PRO A 37 4.18 -14.47 -4.57
N VAL A 38 3.35 -13.43 -4.66
CA VAL A 38 2.33 -13.28 -5.70
C VAL A 38 2.67 -12.18 -6.69
N SER A 39 3.08 -11.02 -6.21
CA SER A 39 3.33 -9.86 -7.07
C SER A 39 4.36 -8.91 -6.48
N ILE A 40 4.82 -7.98 -7.30
CA ILE A 40 5.63 -6.83 -6.87
C ILE A 40 4.78 -5.59 -7.04
N VAL A 41 4.61 -4.84 -5.96
CA VAL A 41 3.90 -3.56 -5.91
C VAL A 41 4.88 -2.45 -5.55
N ASN A 42 4.88 -1.39 -6.33
CA ASN A 42 5.64 -0.18 -6.05
C ASN A 42 4.75 0.87 -5.38
N ILE A 43 5.11 1.27 -4.16
CA ILE A 43 4.45 2.35 -3.43
C ILE A 43 5.19 3.66 -3.73
N TYR A 44 4.46 4.67 -4.18
CA TYR A 44 5.02 5.95 -4.58
C TYR A 44 4.12 7.13 -4.20
N LYS A 45 4.71 8.31 -4.16
CA LYS A 45 3.99 9.56 -3.95
C LYS A 45 3.57 10.16 -5.29
N GLY A 46 2.29 10.42 -5.47
CA GLY A 46 1.77 11.09 -6.64
C GLY A 46 2.03 12.60 -6.65
N THR A 47 1.81 13.24 -7.80
CA THR A 47 1.94 14.69 -7.96
C THR A 47 0.93 15.48 -7.14
N ASP A 48 -0.20 14.87 -6.76
CA ASP A 48 -1.22 15.42 -5.87
C ASP A 48 -0.85 15.35 -4.37
N GLY A 49 0.33 14.79 -4.04
CA GLY A 49 0.81 14.61 -2.68
C GLY A 49 0.26 13.40 -1.95
N LYS A 50 -0.64 12.63 -2.58
CA LYS A 50 -1.15 11.36 -2.06
C LYS A 50 -0.27 10.19 -2.49
N TYR A 51 -0.49 9.05 -1.86
CA TYR A 51 0.31 7.84 -2.11
C TYR A 51 -0.51 6.79 -2.82
N TYR A 52 0.17 6.06 -3.70
CA TYR A 52 -0.39 5.08 -4.61
C TYR A 52 0.46 3.82 -4.62
N GLY A 53 -0.11 2.71 -5.07
CA GLY A 53 0.62 1.46 -5.26
C GLY A 53 0.25 0.82 -6.59
N GLN A 54 1.26 0.55 -7.42
CA GLN A 54 1.11 -0.02 -8.75
C GLN A 54 1.72 -1.41 -8.81
N ILE A 55 1.00 -2.37 -9.38
CA ILE A 55 1.54 -3.70 -9.66
C ILE A 55 2.54 -3.60 -10.81
N GLU A 56 3.81 -3.89 -10.54
CA GLU A 56 4.87 -3.91 -11.55
C GLU A 56 5.05 -5.29 -12.19
N LYS A 57 4.78 -6.35 -11.43
CA LYS A 57 5.00 -7.74 -11.88
C LYS A 57 4.11 -8.72 -11.14
N ILE A 58 3.65 -9.76 -11.83
CA ILE A 58 3.06 -10.95 -11.23
C ILE A 58 4.15 -12.03 -11.15
N LEU A 59 4.26 -12.69 -10.02
CA LEU A 59 5.28 -13.71 -9.74
C LEU A 59 4.75 -15.15 -9.87
N VAL A 60 3.44 -15.32 -9.92
CA VAL A 60 2.79 -16.62 -10.12
C VAL A 60 3.00 -17.06 -11.57
N LYS A 61 3.66 -18.22 -11.74
CA LYS A 61 3.97 -18.75 -13.06
C LYS A 61 2.71 -19.05 -13.86
N GLY A 62 2.65 -18.54 -15.08
CA GLY A 62 1.52 -18.68 -16.00
C GLY A 62 0.44 -17.59 -15.85
N GLU A 63 0.56 -16.70 -14.84
CA GLU A 63 -0.37 -15.59 -14.63
C GLU A 63 0.22 -14.21 -15.00
N GLU A 64 1.37 -14.18 -15.66
CA GLU A 64 2.10 -12.94 -15.96
C GLU A 64 1.27 -11.94 -16.81
N ASN A 65 0.37 -12.45 -17.63
CA ASN A 65 -0.52 -11.67 -18.51
C ASN A 65 -1.98 -11.64 -18.02
N LYS A 66 -2.22 -11.91 -16.74
CA LYS A 66 -3.55 -11.94 -16.13
C LYS A 66 -4.30 -10.63 -16.37
N LEU A 67 -5.57 -10.75 -16.73
CA LEU A 67 -6.50 -9.64 -16.85
C LEU A 67 -7.42 -9.57 -15.62
N CYS A 68 -7.87 -8.37 -15.27
CA CYS A 68 -8.85 -8.21 -14.19
C CYS A 68 -10.27 -8.49 -14.70
N THR A 69 -10.63 -9.74 -14.81
CA THR A 69 -11.95 -10.17 -15.29
C THR A 69 -13.08 -9.83 -14.33
N GLU A 70 -12.80 -9.80 -13.02
CA GLU A 70 -13.76 -9.47 -11.96
C GLU A 70 -13.87 -7.96 -11.67
N CYS A 71 -12.98 -7.15 -12.24
CA CYS A 71 -13.05 -5.69 -12.10
C CYS A 71 -14.27 -5.12 -12.85
N GLU A 72 -14.79 -4.02 -12.34
CA GLU A 72 -15.90 -3.29 -12.94
C GLU A 72 -15.42 -2.04 -13.70
N GLY A 73 -16.27 -1.53 -14.60
CA GLY A 73 -16.03 -0.27 -15.31
C GLY A 73 -14.77 -0.28 -16.18
N ALA A 74 -14.02 0.80 -16.10
CA ALA A 74 -12.83 1.01 -16.93
C ALA A 74 -11.70 0.00 -16.69
N LEU A 75 -11.69 -0.70 -15.55
CA LEU A 75 -10.67 -1.69 -15.21
C LEU A 75 -11.03 -3.11 -15.64
N HIS A 76 -12.26 -3.34 -16.08
CA HIS A 76 -12.69 -4.66 -16.54
C HIS A 76 -11.84 -5.12 -17.72
N ASN A 77 -11.31 -6.34 -17.62
CA ASN A 77 -10.44 -6.97 -18.62
C ASN A 77 -9.14 -6.19 -18.95
N LYS A 78 -8.73 -5.26 -18.07
CA LYS A 78 -7.42 -4.62 -18.19
C LYS A 78 -6.33 -5.51 -17.61
N PRO A 79 -5.07 -5.41 -18.11
CA PRO A 79 -3.94 -6.10 -17.52
C PRO A 79 -3.77 -5.76 -16.03
N VAL A 80 -3.56 -6.77 -15.21
CA VAL A 80 -3.29 -6.58 -13.77
C VAL A 80 -1.91 -5.95 -13.58
N VAL A 81 -0.92 -6.33 -14.39
CA VAL A 81 0.38 -5.63 -14.42
C VAL A 81 0.20 -4.21 -14.95
N GLY A 82 0.72 -3.23 -14.22
CA GLY A 82 0.55 -1.80 -14.50
C GLY A 82 -0.66 -1.17 -13.80
N MET A 83 -1.53 -1.97 -13.20
CA MET A 83 -2.72 -1.47 -12.50
C MET A 83 -2.35 -0.81 -11.18
N VAL A 84 -2.89 0.38 -10.93
CA VAL A 84 -2.80 1.07 -9.64
C VAL A 84 -3.88 0.49 -8.74
N ILE A 85 -3.46 -0.29 -7.74
CA ILE A 85 -4.38 -0.96 -6.81
C ILE A 85 -4.51 -0.26 -5.47
N VAL A 86 -3.46 0.43 -5.00
CA VAL A 86 -3.53 1.27 -3.80
C VAL A 86 -3.77 2.71 -4.24
N ASN A 87 -4.82 3.32 -3.73
CA ASN A 87 -5.28 4.63 -4.20
C ASN A 87 -5.51 5.62 -3.06
N ASN A 88 -5.15 6.87 -3.31
CA ASN A 88 -5.50 8.04 -2.51
C ASN A 88 -5.11 7.95 -1.03
N MET A 89 -4.01 7.28 -0.71
CA MET A 89 -3.52 7.18 0.66
C MET A 89 -2.91 8.49 1.14
N GLU A 90 -3.08 8.80 2.41
CA GLU A 90 -2.52 9.97 3.08
C GLU A 90 -1.67 9.54 4.26
N TRP A 91 -0.54 10.23 4.47
CA TRP A 91 0.29 10.00 5.64
C TRP A 91 -0.31 10.70 6.86
N ARG A 92 -0.77 9.91 7.82
CA ARG A 92 -1.36 10.40 9.07
C ARG A 92 -1.00 9.48 10.23
N ASN A 93 -0.55 10.05 11.35
CA ASN A 93 -0.27 9.31 12.58
C ASN A 93 0.64 8.07 12.39
N GLY A 94 1.70 8.22 11.59
CA GLY A 94 2.68 7.15 11.36
C GLY A 94 2.22 6.05 10.42
N LYS A 95 1.11 6.23 9.69
CA LYS A 95 0.56 5.27 8.73
C LYS A 95 0.08 5.94 7.45
N LEU A 96 0.09 5.22 6.35
CA LEU A 96 -0.71 5.55 5.18
C LEU A 96 -2.14 5.08 5.43
N GLN A 97 -3.12 5.97 5.28
CA GLN A 97 -4.53 5.69 5.51
C GLN A 97 -5.44 6.65 4.73
N GLY A 98 -6.75 6.46 4.84
CA GLY A 98 -7.76 7.32 4.17
C GLY A 98 -8.01 6.97 2.70
N GLY A 99 -7.29 6.00 2.14
CA GLY A 99 -7.47 5.52 0.79
C GLY A 99 -8.02 4.09 0.75
N THR A 100 -7.81 3.45 -0.40
CA THR A 100 -8.38 2.14 -0.71
C THR A 100 -7.37 1.21 -1.36
N ILE A 101 -7.67 -0.08 -1.32
CA ILE A 101 -6.99 -1.10 -2.12
C ILE A 101 -8.00 -1.91 -2.93
N LEU A 102 -7.70 -2.10 -4.21
CA LEU A 102 -8.40 -3.00 -5.11
C LEU A 102 -7.76 -4.39 -5.04
N ASP A 103 -8.58 -5.42 -4.90
CA ASP A 103 -8.18 -6.81 -5.08
C ASP A 103 -8.53 -7.25 -6.50
N PRO A 104 -7.55 -7.46 -7.40
CA PRO A 104 -7.82 -7.84 -8.78
C PRO A 104 -8.42 -9.25 -8.93
N ASP A 105 -8.28 -10.12 -7.93
CA ASP A 105 -8.80 -11.49 -7.99
C ASP A 105 -10.32 -11.56 -7.82
N ASN A 106 -10.88 -10.63 -7.07
CA ASN A 106 -12.33 -10.58 -6.85
C ASN A 106 -12.99 -9.26 -7.32
N GLY A 107 -12.20 -8.31 -7.82
CA GLY A 107 -12.67 -7.01 -8.30
C GLY A 107 -13.19 -6.05 -7.22
N LYS A 108 -13.04 -6.39 -5.95
CA LYS A 108 -13.55 -5.60 -4.82
C LYS A 108 -12.51 -4.60 -4.33
N THR A 109 -13.01 -3.45 -3.88
CA THR A 109 -12.22 -2.40 -3.27
C THR A 109 -12.48 -2.35 -1.77
N TYR A 110 -11.40 -2.26 -0.99
CA TYR A 110 -11.42 -2.21 0.47
C TYR A 110 -10.81 -0.89 0.96
N TYR A 111 -11.21 -0.43 2.13
CA TYR A 111 -10.47 0.62 2.84
C TYR A 111 -9.11 0.08 3.25
N ALA A 112 -8.07 0.92 3.17
CA ALA A 112 -6.71 0.48 3.40
C ALA A 112 -5.99 1.32 4.46
N LYS A 113 -5.18 0.63 5.27
CA LYS A 113 -4.15 1.22 6.14
C LYS A 113 -2.85 0.47 5.94
N MET A 114 -1.74 1.19 5.90
CA MET A 114 -0.42 0.59 5.68
C MET A 114 0.60 1.18 6.63
N TRP A 115 1.45 0.34 7.19
CA TRP A 115 2.59 0.75 8.04
C TRP A 115 3.70 -0.29 7.99
N VAL A 116 4.91 0.12 8.29
CA VAL A 116 6.03 -0.83 8.45
C VAL A 116 6.07 -1.27 9.90
N ASP A 117 6.07 -2.58 10.12
CA ASP A 117 6.30 -3.16 11.45
C ASP A 117 7.77 -2.96 11.84
N PRO A 118 8.07 -2.23 12.92
CA PRO A 118 9.45 -1.96 13.32
C PRO A 118 10.21 -3.21 13.78
N ALA A 119 9.49 -4.24 14.22
CA ALA A 119 10.12 -5.48 14.67
C ALA A 119 10.59 -6.37 13.51
N THR A 120 9.87 -6.38 12.38
CA THR A 120 10.14 -7.29 11.26
C THR A 120 10.62 -6.58 10.00
N GLY A 121 10.38 -5.27 9.87
CA GLY A 121 10.62 -4.52 8.64
C GLY A 121 9.62 -4.81 7.52
N LYS A 122 8.62 -5.64 7.78
CA LYS A 122 7.57 -5.95 6.81
C LYS A 122 6.57 -4.80 6.71
N LEU A 123 6.00 -4.62 5.54
CA LEU A 123 4.87 -3.73 5.32
C LEU A 123 3.60 -4.48 5.69
N ILE A 124 2.85 -3.92 6.63
CA ILE A 124 1.54 -4.43 7.00
C ILE A 124 0.49 -3.66 6.23
N LEU A 125 -0.34 -4.37 5.48
CA LEU A 125 -1.52 -3.85 4.82
C LEU A 125 -2.75 -4.37 5.55
N ARG A 126 -3.58 -3.47 6.05
CA ARG A 126 -4.91 -3.81 6.54
C ARG A 126 -5.95 -3.39 5.54
N GLY A 127 -6.63 -4.37 4.95
CA GLY A 127 -7.83 -4.17 4.13
C GLY A 127 -9.08 -4.38 4.98
N SER A 128 -10.08 -3.50 4.86
CA SER A 128 -11.29 -3.56 5.67
C SER A 128 -12.54 -3.13 4.90
N LEU A 129 -13.69 -3.63 5.35
CA LEU A 129 -15.00 -3.27 4.80
C LEU A 129 -15.49 -1.93 5.35
N ASP A 130 -14.99 -1.51 6.50
CA ASP A 130 -15.35 -0.25 7.16
C ASP A 130 -14.16 0.72 7.21
N LYS A 131 -14.44 2.02 7.23
CA LYS A 131 -13.42 3.08 7.27
C LYS A 131 -12.54 3.04 8.54
N ARG A 132 -13.06 2.53 9.64
CA ARG A 132 -12.32 2.43 10.90
C ARG A 132 -11.31 1.28 10.89
N GLY A 133 -11.46 0.32 9.98
CA GLY A 133 -10.59 -0.85 9.89
C GLY A 133 -10.93 -1.94 10.90
N LEU A 134 -12.16 -1.97 11.44
CA LEU A 134 -12.60 -2.97 12.42
C LEU A 134 -12.89 -4.32 11.77
N LEU A 135 -13.60 -4.32 10.64
CA LEU A 135 -13.95 -5.51 9.87
C LEU A 135 -12.95 -5.71 8.74
N GLY A 136 -11.79 -6.26 9.05
CA GLY A 136 -10.73 -6.43 8.08
C GLY A 136 -9.71 -7.46 8.47
N ARG A 137 -8.71 -7.64 7.59
CA ARG A 137 -7.56 -8.52 7.81
C ARG A 137 -6.27 -7.84 7.43
N ASN A 138 -5.19 -8.32 8.01
CA ASN A 138 -3.84 -7.87 7.69
C ASN A 138 -3.19 -8.83 6.70
N GLN A 139 -2.42 -8.25 5.77
CA GLN A 139 -1.44 -8.95 4.95
C GLN A 139 -0.05 -8.42 5.27
N GLU A 140 0.95 -9.26 5.14
CA GLU A 140 2.35 -8.89 5.30
C GLU A 140 3.04 -8.93 3.93
N TRP A 141 3.68 -7.82 3.56
CA TRP A 141 4.49 -7.72 2.36
C TRP A 141 5.97 -7.58 2.75
N VAL A 142 6.84 -8.21 2.00
CA VAL A 142 8.29 -8.17 2.27
C VAL A 142 9.00 -7.23 1.30
N ARG A 143 10.02 -6.54 1.77
CA ARG A 143 10.83 -5.63 0.94
C ARG A 143 11.47 -6.43 -0.20
N LYS A 144 11.36 -5.89 -1.43
CA LYS A 144 12.05 -6.45 -2.57
C LYS A 144 13.51 -5.97 -2.63
#